data_94e198dcc07a8695e00226bebeb22d0e
#
_entry.id   94e198dcc07a8695e00226bebeb22d0e
#
_cell.length_a   1.000
_cell.length_b   1.000
_cell.length_c   1.000
_cell.angle_alpha   90.00
_cell.angle_beta   90.00
_cell.angle_gamma   90.00
#
_symmetry.space_group_name_H-M   'P 1'
#
loop_
_entity.id
_entity.type
_entity.pdbx_description
1 polymer ?
#
loop_
_entity_poly.entity_id
_entity_poly.type
_entity_poly.pdbx_seq_one_letter_code
_entity_poly.pdbx_strand_id
1 'polypeptide(L)'
;MDGIVDVLQYAVDGVNQQQQATANNLANSETPGYTAQDVDFETSLQQAINSPAGGTASTVVSADPAAPATDGNNVDTGNQLVDAQQETLQYQTTVDMLNAQFRLISGAAGGSFT
;
A
#
# COMPACT_ATOMS: atom_id res chain seq x y z
N MET A 1 10.87 1.19 -19.73
CA MET A 1 10.41 0.00 -19.02
C MET A 1 8.91 -0.15 -19.21
N ASP A 2 8.41 -1.37 -19.10
CA ASP A 2 6.99 -1.65 -19.26
C ASP A 2 6.16 -0.90 -18.22
N GLY A 3 5.05 -0.28 -18.66
CA GLY A 3 4.17 0.46 -17.77
C GLY A 3 3.56 -0.40 -16.66
N ILE A 4 3.35 -1.71 -16.91
CA ILE A 4 2.83 -2.63 -15.89
C ILE A 4 3.84 -2.82 -14.73
N VAL A 5 5.14 -2.85 -15.03
CA VAL A 5 6.17 -2.95 -13.99
C VAL A 5 6.19 -1.68 -13.15
N ASP A 6 6.07 -0.51 -13.75
CA ASP A 6 6.02 0.75 -13.03
C ASP A 6 4.80 0.82 -12.10
N VAL A 7 3.63 0.37 -12.57
CA VAL A 7 2.41 0.30 -11.76
C VAL A 7 2.59 -0.67 -10.60
N LEU A 8 3.18 -1.84 -10.84
CA LEU A 8 3.40 -2.83 -9.80
C LEU A 8 4.41 -2.35 -8.74
N GLN A 9 5.47 -1.65 -9.15
CA GLN A 9 6.42 -1.03 -8.21
C GLN A 9 5.74 0.04 -7.38
N TYR A 10 4.91 0.87 -7.99
CA TYR A 10 4.10 1.85 -7.27
C TYR A 10 3.18 1.17 -6.26
N ALA A 11 2.56 0.05 -6.65
CA ALA A 11 1.68 -0.70 -5.75
C ALA A 11 2.45 -1.27 -4.56
N VAL A 12 3.66 -1.80 -4.76
CA VAL A 12 4.50 -2.28 -3.66
C VAL A 12 4.83 -1.15 -2.70
N ASP A 13 5.23 0.01 -3.21
CA ASP A 13 5.55 1.17 -2.37
C ASP A 13 4.33 1.65 -1.59
N GLY A 14 3.16 1.68 -2.23
CA GLY A 14 1.91 2.08 -1.59
C GLY A 14 1.50 1.14 -0.46
N VAL A 15 1.60 -0.16 -0.68
CA VAL A 15 1.29 -1.16 0.35
C VAL A 15 2.29 -1.06 1.50
N ASN A 16 3.57 -0.79 1.22
CA ASN A 16 4.56 -0.53 2.27
C ASN A 16 4.16 0.67 3.13
N GLN A 17 3.70 1.75 2.52
CA GLN A 17 3.23 2.93 3.26
C GLN A 17 2.01 2.60 4.13
N GLN A 18 1.07 1.80 3.59
CA GLN A 18 -0.06 1.33 4.38
C GLN A 18 0.39 0.51 5.59
N GLN A 19 1.34 -0.41 5.39
CA GLN A 19 1.87 -1.23 6.48
C GLN A 19 2.54 -0.37 7.55
N GLN A 20 3.29 0.65 7.15
CA GLN A 20 3.93 1.57 8.09
C GLN A 20 2.88 2.35 8.89
N ALA A 21 1.84 2.85 8.25
CA ALA A 21 0.76 3.56 8.92
C ALA A 21 0.03 2.65 9.90
N THR A 22 -0.30 1.43 9.49
CA THR A 22 -0.96 0.44 10.35
C THR A 22 -0.08 0.09 11.56
N ALA A 23 1.23 -0.11 11.35
CA ALA A 23 2.16 -0.38 12.43
C ALA A 23 2.27 0.79 13.40
N ASN A 24 2.30 2.03 12.90
CA ASN A 24 2.31 3.22 13.74
C ASN A 24 1.01 3.34 14.55
N ASN A 25 -0.13 3.07 13.92
CA ASN A 25 -1.42 3.08 14.60
C ASN A 25 -1.46 2.06 15.73
N LEU A 26 -1.02 0.83 15.45
CA LEU A 26 -0.99 -0.24 16.47
C LEU A 26 -0.03 0.10 17.61
N ALA A 27 1.15 0.62 17.29
CA ALA A 27 2.13 1.00 18.31
C ALA A 27 1.63 2.11 19.22
N ASN A 28 0.74 2.97 18.71
CA ASN A 28 0.19 4.10 19.44
C ASN A 28 -1.27 3.90 19.87
N SER A 29 -1.76 2.66 19.86
CA SER A 29 -3.17 2.36 20.18
C SER A 29 -3.56 2.75 21.59
N GLU A 30 -2.59 2.90 22.50
CA GLU A 30 -2.80 3.33 23.86
C GLU A 30 -2.18 4.68 24.20
N THR A 31 -1.70 5.40 23.18
CA THR A 31 -1.13 6.73 23.36
C THR A 31 -2.25 7.76 23.43
N PRO A 32 -2.43 8.47 24.56
CA PRO A 32 -3.48 9.47 24.66
C PRO A 32 -3.33 10.56 23.61
N GLY A 33 -4.45 10.94 22.98
CA GLY A 33 -4.48 12.00 21.98
C GLY A 33 -3.94 11.61 20.61
N TYR A 34 -3.54 10.36 20.40
CA TYR A 34 -3.03 9.93 19.10
C TYR A 34 -4.16 9.85 18.07
N THR A 35 -3.93 10.42 16.91
CA THR A 35 -4.84 10.32 15.77
C THR A 35 -4.28 9.31 14.77
N ALA A 36 -5.06 8.29 14.45
CA ALA A 36 -4.66 7.25 13.51
C ALA A 36 -4.41 7.85 12.11
N GLN A 37 -3.45 7.28 11.43
CA GLN A 37 -3.15 7.62 10.03
C GLN A 37 -3.93 6.70 9.10
N ASP A 38 -4.42 7.26 8.00
CA ASP A 38 -5.08 6.52 6.93
C ASP A 38 -4.34 6.79 5.63
N VAL A 39 -4.10 5.73 4.87
CA VAL A 39 -3.38 5.81 3.60
C VAL A 39 -4.33 5.45 2.48
N ASP A 40 -4.71 6.44 1.67
CA ASP A 40 -5.58 6.23 0.52
C ASP A 40 -4.74 5.76 -0.68
N PHE A 41 -4.38 4.49 -0.64
CA PHE A 41 -3.57 3.86 -1.67
C PHE A 41 -4.38 3.58 -2.94
N GLU A 42 -5.64 3.15 -2.79
CA GLU A 42 -6.44 2.68 -3.92
C GLU A 42 -6.75 3.79 -4.91
N THR A 43 -7.16 4.96 -4.42
CA THR A 43 -7.39 6.14 -5.26
C THR A 43 -6.11 6.57 -5.96
N SER A 44 -5.00 6.58 -5.24
CA SER A 44 -3.70 6.94 -5.79
C SER A 44 -3.25 5.96 -6.87
N LEU A 45 -3.52 4.66 -6.67
CA LEU A 45 -3.21 3.62 -7.65
C LEU A 45 -4.05 3.80 -8.92
N GLN A 46 -5.34 4.09 -8.78
CA GLN A 46 -6.20 4.36 -9.94
C GLN A 46 -5.70 5.55 -10.75
N GLN A 47 -5.27 6.61 -10.06
CA GLN A 47 -4.70 7.77 -10.73
C GLN A 47 -3.42 7.42 -11.48
N ALA A 48 -2.56 6.60 -10.89
CA ALA A 48 -1.34 6.14 -11.52
C ALA A 48 -1.62 5.31 -12.77
N ILE A 49 -2.60 4.41 -12.72
CA ILE A 49 -2.99 3.57 -13.85
C ILE A 49 -3.54 4.43 -14.99
N ASN A 50 -4.31 5.46 -14.66
CA ASN A 50 -4.98 6.31 -15.64
C ASN A 50 -4.10 7.45 -16.15
N SER A 51 -2.88 7.59 -15.66
CA SER A 51 -1.95 8.63 -16.08
C SER A 51 -1.06 8.10 -17.21
N PRO A 52 -1.28 8.54 -18.46
CA PRO A 52 -0.53 8.00 -19.59
C PRO A 52 0.95 8.44 -19.64
N ALA A 53 1.32 9.42 -18.84
CA ALA A 53 2.68 9.96 -18.84
C ALA A 53 3.58 9.35 -17.77
N GLY A 54 3.15 8.28 -17.10
CA GLY A 54 3.92 7.69 -16.01
C GLY A 54 4.08 8.65 -14.84
N GLY A 55 3.11 9.54 -14.66
CA GLY A 55 3.13 10.49 -13.56
C GLY A 55 3.20 9.78 -12.22
N THR A 56 4.06 10.27 -11.36
CA THR A 56 4.17 9.76 -10.02
C THR A 56 2.99 10.28 -9.19
N ALA A 57 1.93 9.49 -9.12
CA ALA A 57 0.90 9.75 -8.14
C ALA A 57 1.48 9.39 -6.77
N SER A 58 1.47 10.33 -5.84
CA SER A 58 1.90 10.02 -4.47
C SER A 58 0.72 9.51 -3.67
N THR A 59 0.97 8.50 -2.87
CA THR A 59 0.00 8.00 -1.91
C THR A 59 -0.25 9.09 -0.85
N VAL A 60 -1.53 9.40 -0.64
CA VAL A 60 -1.92 10.43 0.33
C VAL A 60 -2.08 9.79 1.70
N VAL A 61 -1.37 10.32 2.68
CA VAL A 61 -1.53 9.96 4.08
C VAL A 61 -2.35 11.05 4.75
N SER A 62 -3.46 10.68 5.37
CA SER A 62 -4.35 11.62 6.06
C SER A 62 -4.70 11.11 7.44
N ALA A 63 -5.30 11.97 8.26
CA ALA A 63 -5.82 11.56 9.56
C ALA A 63 -7.11 10.77 9.37
N ASP A 64 -7.24 9.69 10.14
CA ASP A 64 -8.47 8.90 10.17
C ASP A 64 -9.59 9.75 10.75
N PRO A 65 -10.75 9.87 10.07
CA PRO A 65 -11.87 10.67 10.57
C PRO A 65 -12.67 10.02 11.70
N ALA A 66 -12.30 8.82 12.14
CA ALA A 66 -13.03 8.14 13.23
C ALA A 66 -13.04 8.97 14.49
N ALA A 67 -14.15 8.92 15.23
CA ALA A 67 -14.32 9.64 16.48
C ALA A 67 -13.34 9.12 17.54
N PRO A 68 -12.66 10.01 18.30
CA PRO A 68 -11.72 9.57 19.32
C PRO A 68 -12.43 9.01 20.54
N ALA A 69 -11.74 8.11 21.25
CA ALA A 69 -12.15 7.65 22.56
C ALA A 69 -11.97 8.76 23.62
N THR A 70 -12.32 8.47 24.88
CA THR A 70 -12.25 9.44 25.98
C THR A 70 -10.85 10.01 26.21
N ASP A 71 -9.79 9.28 25.86
CA ASP A 71 -8.40 9.74 25.96
C ASP A 71 -7.92 10.49 24.69
N GLY A 72 -8.82 10.71 23.72
CA GLY A 72 -8.49 11.38 22.47
C GLY A 72 -7.87 10.50 21.39
N ASN A 73 -7.69 9.21 21.67
CA ASN A 73 -7.12 8.24 20.71
C ASN A 73 -8.24 7.65 19.86
N ASN A 74 -8.10 7.66 18.52
CA ASN A 74 -9.10 7.12 17.61
C ASN A 74 -8.66 5.81 16.92
N VAL A 75 -7.63 5.15 17.42
CA VAL A 75 -7.17 3.88 16.85
C VAL A 75 -8.14 2.76 17.24
N ASP A 76 -8.69 2.07 16.25
CA ASP A 76 -9.44 0.84 16.42
C ASP A 76 -8.49 -0.34 16.22
N THR A 77 -8.05 -0.95 17.31
CA THR A 77 -7.06 -2.03 17.28
C THR A 77 -7.54 -3.23 16.45
N GLY A 78 -8.82 -3.58 16.57
CA GLY A 78 -9.39 -4.69 15.80
C GLY A 78 -9.33 -4.45 14.31
N ASN A 79 -9.72 -3.26 13.85
CA ASN A 79 -9.63 -2.88 12.45
C ASN A 79 -8.19 -2.83 11.97
N GLN A 80 -7.26 -2.30 12.78
CA GLN A 80 -5.85 -2.24 12.41
C GLN A 80 -5.25 -3.64 12.22
N LEU A 81 -5.63 -4.60 13.04
CA LEU A 81 -5.16 -5.99 12.89
C LEU A 81 -5.68 -6.63 11.61
N VAL A 82 -6.95 -6.39 11.27
CA VAL A 82 -7.53 -6.87 10.00
C VAL A 82 -6.80 -6.20 8.82
N ASP A 83 -6.58 -4.91 8.88
CA ASP A 83 -5.85 -4.16 7.85
C ASP A 83 -4.44 -4.72 7.67
N ALA A 84 -3.74 -5.00 8.77
CA ALA A 84 -2.40 -5.57 8.72
C ALA A 84 -2.37 -6.91 7.98
N GLN A 85 -3.36 -7.77 8.21
CA GLN A 85 -3.47 -9.05 7.53
C GLN A 85 -3.75 -8.87 6.04
N GLN A 86 -4.68 -7.98 5.70
CA GLN A 86 -5.00 -7.68 4.30
C GLN A 86 -3.79 -7.11 3.56
N GLU A 87 -3.09 -6.18 4.19
CA GLU A 87 -1.90 -5.54 3.62
C GLU A 87 -0.78 -6.54 3.38
N THR A 88 -0.60 -7.50 4.29
CA THR A 88 0.38 -8.56 4.10
C THR A 88 0.05 -9.40 2.87
N LEU A 89 -1.22 -9.78 2.69
CA LEU A 89 -1.65 -10.52 1.52
C LEU A 89 -1.52 -9.70 0.24
N GLN A 90 -1.88 -8.43 0.27
CA GLN A 90 -1.72 -7.53 -0.87
C GLN A 90 -0.25 -7.39 -1.26
N TYR A 91 0.62 -7.24 -0.28
CA TYR A 91 2.05 -7.13 -0.52
C TYR A 91 2.59 -8.39 -1.20
N GLN A 92 2.28 -9.56 -0.66
CA GLN A 92 2.72 -10.83 -1.23
C GLN A 92 2.21 -11.02 -2.66
N THR A 93 0.93 -10.74 -2.89
CA THR A 93 0.33 -10.85 -4.22
C THR A 93 0.99 -9.90 -5.21
N THR A 94 1.23 -8.66 -4.81
CA THR A 94 1.85 -7.66 -5.68
C THR A 94 3.29 -8.03 -6.02
N VAL A 95 4.05 -8.49 -5.03
CA VAL A 95 5.44 -8.96 -5.26
C VAL A 95 5.46 -10.18 -6.18
N ASP A 96 4.54 -11.12 -6.01
CA ASP A 96 4.45 -12.27 -6.88
C ASP A 96 4.13 -11.88 -8.33
N MET A 97 3.23 -10.92 -8.51
CA MET A 97 2.91 -10.39 -9.84
C MET A 97 4.10 -9.68 -10.46
N LEU A 98 4.84 -8.91 -9.67
CA LEU A 98 6.04 -8.21 -10.13
C LEU A 98 7.12 -9.21 -10.55
N ASN A 99 7.34 -10.25 -9.76
CA ASN A 99 8.28 -11.31 -10.08
C ASN A 99 7.88 -12.06 -11.36
N ALA A 100 6.59 -12.30 -11.55
CA ALA A 100 6.07 -12.93 -12.76
C ALA A 100 6.35 -12.06 -14.00
N GLN A 101 6.18 -10.73 -13.88
CA GLN A 101 6.48 -9.81 -14.98
C GLN A 101 7.98 -9.79 -15.30
N PHE A 102 8.83 -9.79 -14.29
CA PHE A 102 10.28 -9.85 -14.50
C PHE A 102 10.70 -11.16 -15.20
N ARG A 103 10.09 -12.27 -14.85
CA ARG A 103 10.37 -13.55 -15.53
C ARG A 103 9.93 -13.52 -16.97
N LEU A 104 8.78 -12.93 -17.28
CA LEU A 104 8.32 -12.77 -18.66
C LEU A 104 9.26 -11.89 -19.49
N ILE A 105 9.68 -10.77 -18.93
CA ILE A 105 10.61 -9.86 -19.59
C ILE A 105 11.95 -10.54 -19.80
N SER A 106 12.46 -11.23 -18.79
CA SER A 106 13.73 -11.96 -18.87
C SER A 106 13.66 -13.10 -19.88
N GLY A 107 12.56 -13.83 -19.93
CA GLY A 107 12.33 -14.88 -20.90
C GLY A 107 12.26 -14.35 -22.32
N ALA A 108 11.56 -13.23 -22.54
CA ALA A 108 11.49 -12.58 -23.84
C ALA A 108 12.86 -12.07 -24.28
N ALA A 109 13.62 -11.47 -23.37
CA ALA A 109 14.97 -10.98 -23.67
C ALA A 109 15.94 -12.11 -23.99
N GLY A 110 15.77 -13.27 -23.32
CA GLY A 110 16.57 -14.45 -23.58
C GLY A 110 16.12 -15.29 -24.76
N GLY A 111 14.98 -14.96 -25.38
CA GLY A 111 14.42 -15.75 -26.48
C GLY A 111 13.83 -17.10 -26.05
N SER A 112 13.55 -17.30 -24.77
CA SER A 112 13.08 -18.55 -24.21
C SER A 112 11.95 -18.33 -23.22
N PHE A 113 10.88 -19.12 -23.38
CA PHE A 113 9.71 -19.11 -22.48
C PHE A 113 9.49 -20.46 -21.82
N THR A 114 10.52 -21.09 -21.40
CA THR A 114 10.40 -22.37 -20.69
C THR A 114 10.35 -22.20 -19.19
#